data_c9878a698db5dd2a6542356682f08068
#
_entry.id   c9878a698db5dd2a6542356682f08068
#
_cell.length_a   1.000
_cell.length_b   1.000
_cell.length_c   1.000
_cell.angle_alpha   90.00
_cell.angle_beta   90.00
_cell.angle_gamma   90.00
#
_symmetry.space_group_name_H-M   'P 1'
#
loop_
_entity.id
_entity.type
_entity.pdbx_description
1 polymer ?
#
loop_
_entity_poly.entity_id
_entity_poly.type
_entity_poly.pdbx_seq_one_letter_code
_entity_poly.pdbx_strand_id
1 'polypeptide(L)'
;MILENLQDPGNLGTILRTAEGAGVDGVILSKESVDIYNPKTIRSTMGSVYRLPFLYVDSIESILPVLKKHHVHTYAAHLKGKNSYEQENYCGGTAFFIGNEGNGLTDHLSSQADTLIRIPMEGKLESLNAAVASAILMYESYRQRRNA
;
A
#
# COMPACT_ATOMS: atom_id res chain seq x y z
N MET A 1 -0.51 -4.45 -2.67
CA MET A 1 -0.59 -3.01 -2.31
C MET A 1 -1.67 -2.35 -3.14
N ILE A 2 -2.43 -1.44 -2.55
CA ILE A 2 -3.48 -0.66 -3.24
C ILE A 2 -3.19 0.82 -3.01
N LEU A 3 -2.91 1.53 -4.11
CA LEU A 3 -2.44 2.92 -4.08
C LEU A 3 -3.52 3.85 -4.62
N GLU A 4 -3.97 4.79 -3.78
CA GLU A 4 -4.98 5.77 -4.15
C GLU A 4 -4.33 7.13 -4.43
N ASN A 5 -4.43 7.59 -5.68
CA ASN A 5 -3.99 8.93 -6.10
C ASN A 5 -2.53 9.25 -5.75
N LEU A 6 -1.65 8.26 -5.86
CA LEU A 6 -0.22 8.47 -5.65
C LEU A 6 0.35 9.27 -6.83
N GLN A 7 0.99 10.42 -6.55
CA GLN A 7 1.40 11.37 -7.59
C GLN A 7 2.91 11.41 -7.82
N ASP A 8 3.71 11.13 -6.82
CA ASP A 8 5.17 11.25 -6.95
C ASP A 8 5.78 10.02 -7.64
N PRO A 9 6.44 10.21 -8.80
CA PRO A 9 7.07 9.11 -9.54
C PRO A 9 8.15 8.37 -8.74
N GLY A 10 8.91 9.08 -7.91
CA GLY A 10 9.93 8.50 -7.06
C GLY A 10 9.34 7.58 -5.98
N ASN A 11 8.24 8.02 -5.35
CA ASN A 11 7.53 7.20 -4.37
C ASN A 11 6.97 5.94 -5.03
N LEU A 12 6.34 6.06 -6.20
CA LEU A 12 5.82 4.89 -6.90
C LEU A 12 6.92 3.88 -7.22
N GLY A 13 8.04 4.34 -7.77
CA GLY A 13 9.17 3.47 -8.08
C GLY A 13 9.74 2.78 -6.85
N THR A 14 9.89 3.51 -5.75
CA THR A 14 10.36 2.96 -4.47
C THR A 14 9.39 1.92 -3.91
N ILE A 15 8.08 2.17 -3.99
CA ILE A 15 7.06 1.21 -3.56
C ILE A 15 7.15 -0.08 -4.39
N LEU A 16 7.26 0.03 -5.70
CA LEU A 16 7.36 -1.15 -6.58
C LEU A 16 8.62 -1.97 -6.29
N ARG A 17 9.76 -1.31 -6.14
CA ARG A 17 11.02 -1.96 -5.77
C ARG A 17 10.90 -2.69 -4.43
N THR A 18 10.34 -2.03 -3.43
CA THR A 18 10.13 -2.60 -2.09
C THR A 18 9.14 -3.75 -2.11
N ALA A 19 8.07 -3.62 -2.89
CA ALA A 19 7.05 -4.65 -3.04
C ALA A 19 7.63 -5.95 -3.61
N GLU A 20 8.47 -5.85 -4.64
CA GLU A 20 9.18 -7.03 -5.15
C GLU A 20 10.08 -7.64 -4.06
N GLY A 21 10.86 -6.81 -3.37
CA GLY A 21 11.75 -7.28 -2.30
C GLY A 21 11.02 -7.97 -1.15
N ALA A 22 9.84 -7.51 -0.81
CA ALA A 22 9.01 -8.07 0.27
C ALA A 22 8.10 -9.22 -0.20
N GLY A 23 8.16 -9.63 -1.47
CA GLY A 23 7.35 -10.73 -1.98
C GLY A 23 5.87 -10.39 -2.15
N VAL A 24 5.53 -9.15 -2.42
CA VAL A 24 4.16 -8.71 -2.71
C VAL A 24 3.71 -9.30 -4.05
N ASP A 25 2.48 -9.81 -4.13
CA ASP A 25 1.96 -10.45 -5.34
C ASP A 25 1.62 -9.45 -6.45
N GLY A 26 1.27 -8.23 -6.10
CA GLY A 26 0.91 -7.22 -7.10
C GLY A 26 0.55 -5.87 -6.49
N VAL A 27 0.39 -4.89 -7.37
CA VAL A 27 0.03 -3.52 -7.02
C VAL A 27 -1.17 -3.07 -7.83
N ILE A 28 -2.17 -2.51 -7.16
CA ILE A 28 -3.35 -1.93 -7.79
C ILE A 28 -3.28 -0.42 -7.57
N LEU A 29 -3.50 0.34 -8.63
CA LEU A 29 -3.43 1.80 -8.61
C LEU A 29 -4.74 2.41 -9.09
N SER A 30 -5.18 3.49 -8.45
CA SER A 30 -6.25 4.31 -9.01
C SER A 30 -5.76 4.98 -10.31
N LYS A 31 -6.67 5.22 -11.25
CA LYS A 31 -6.35 5.81 -12.56
C LYS A 31 -5.71 7.20 -12.48
N GLU A 32 -5.96 7.93 -11.40
CA GLU A 32 -5.40 9.26 -11.14
C GLU A 32 -3.94 9.20 -10.64
N SER A 33 -3.44 8.03 -10.31
CA SER A 33 -2.05 7.87 -9.89
C SER A 33 -1.08 8.13 -11.04
N VAL A 34 0.15 8.50 -10.70
CA VAL A 34 1.21 8.75 -11.69
C VAL A 34 1.43 7.52 -12.59
N ASP A 35 1.74 7.77 -13.85
CA ASP A 35 2.02 6.72 -14.81
C ASP A 35 3.26 5.90 -14.41
N ILE A 36 3.08 4.60 -14.30
CA ILE A 36 4.16 3.67 -13.95
C ILE A 36 5.33 3.73 -14.97
N TYR A 37 5.04 4.11 -16.20
CA TYR A 37 6.05 4.27 -17.26
C TYR A 37 6.70 5.65 -17.31
N ASN A 38 6.38 6.55 -16.36
CA ASN A 38 7.12 7.78 -16.20
C ASN A 38 8.62 7.44 -16.04
N PRO A 39 9.54 8.09 -16.79
CA PRO A 39 10.96 7.76 -16.75
C PRO A 39 11.58 7.77 -15.35
N LYS A 40 11.13 8.70 -14.49
CA LYS A 40 11.61 8.75 -13.10
C LYS A 40 11.11 7.55 -12.30
N THR A 41 9.87 7.12 -12.51
CA THR A 41 9.33 5.90 -11.88
C THR A 41 10.15 4.68 -12.32
N ILE A 42 10.33 4.48 -13.62
CA ILE A 42 11.09 3.34 -14.17
C ILE A 42 12.48 3.28 -13.56
N ARG A 43 13.21 4.40 -13.51
CA ARG A 43 14.55 4.43 -12.91
C ARG A 43 14.54 4.04 -11.44
N SER A 44 13.53 4.47 -10.69
CA SER A 44 13.40 4.18 -9.26
C SER A 44 13.06 2.73 -8.95
N THR A 45 12.51 1.98 -9.90
CA THR A 45 12.10 0.57 -9.69
C THR A 45 13.25 -0.40 -9.69
N MET A 46 14.41 -0.05 -10.22
CA MET A 46 15.53 -0.98 -10.39
C MET A 46 15.13 -2.27 -11.13
N GLY A 47 14.24 -2.13 -12.10
CA GLY A 47 13.73 -3.23 -12.92
C GLY A 47 12.49 -3.94 -12.40
N SER A 48 12.02 -3.63 -11.19
CA SER A 48 10.83 -4.28 -10.60
C SER A 48 9.57 -4.09 -11.44
N VAL A 49 9.49 -2.99 -12.20
CA VAL A 49 8.35 -2.72 -13.10
C VAL A 49 8.13 -3.84 -14.12
N TYR A 50 9.14 -4.59 -14.48
CA TYR A 50 9.05 -5.69 -15.43
C TYR A 50 8.71 -7.05 -14.81
N ARG A 51 8.73 -7.16 -13.50
CA ARG A 51 8.55 -8.42 -12.77
C ARG A 51 7.34 -8.43 -11.86
N LEU A 52 6.95 -7.28 -11.32
CA LEU A 52 5.82 -7.17 -10.38
C LEU A 52 4.53 -6.88 -11.15
N PRO A 53 3.49 -7.73 -11.03
CA PRO A 53 2.19 -7.44 -11.61
C PRO A 53 1.59 -6.14 -11.07
N PHE A 54 0.99 -5.35 -11.95
CA PHE A 54 0.26 -4.15 -11.56
C PHE A 54 -1.01 -3.97 -12.40
N LEU A 55 -1.97 -3.24 -11.86
CA LEU A 55 -3.24 -2.94 -12.52
C LEU A 55 -3.72 -1.54 -12.15
N TYR A 56 -4.03 -0.73 -13.17
CA TYR A 56 -4.78 0.52 -12.98
C TYR A 56 -6.28 0.23 -13.02
N VAL A 57 -7.03 0.82 -12.08
CA VAL A 57 -8.48 0.68 -12.01
C VAL A 57 -9.17 2.04 -12.01
N ASP A 58 -10.35 2.13 -12.60
CA ASP A 58 -11.15 3.35 -12.60
C ASP A 58 -11.67 3.69 -11.20
N SER A 59 -11.97 2.66 -10.41
CA SER A 59 -12.45 2.80 -9.02
C SER A 59 -11.89 1.66 -8.18
N ILE A 60 -11.17 2.02 -7.10
CA ILE A 60 -10.66 1.04 -6.15
C ILE A 60 -11.83 0.32 -5.46
N GLU A 61 -12.92 1.03 -5.18
CA GLU A 61 -14.10 0.46 -4.55
C GLU A 61 -14.68 -0.70 -5.35
N SER A 62 -14.54 -0.68 -6.68
CA SER A 62 -15.06 -1.73 -7.56
C SER A 62 -14.37 -3.08 -7.37
N ILE A 63 -13.15 -3.10 -6.85
CA ILE A 63 -12.39 -4.33 -6.62
C ILE A 63 -12.55 -4.89 -5.21
N LEU A 64 -13.11 -4.13 -4.28
CA LEU A 64 -13.27 -4.56 -2.89
C LEU A 64 -14.11 -5.84 -2.74
N PRO A 65 -15.24 -6.00 -3.48
CA PRO A 65 -15.99 -7.27 -3.44
C PRO A 65 -15.17 -8.46 -3.93
N VAL A 66 -14.30 -8.27 -4.91
CA VAL A 66 -13.41 -9.33 -5.44
C VAL A 66 -12.40 -9.74 -4.37
N LEU A 67 -11.78 -8.76 -3.70
CA LEU A 67 -10.85 -9.02 -2.60
C LEU A 67 -11.53 -9.81 -1.47
N LYS A 68 -12.73 -9.39 -1.09
CA LYS A 68 -13.50 -10.08 -0.06
C LYS A 68 -13.84 -11.52 -0.44
N LYS A 69 -14.25 -11.74 -1.69
CA LYS A 69 -14.54 -13.09 -2.23
C LYS A 69 -13.32 -14.00 -2.13
N HIS A 70 -12.13 -13.47 -2.30
CA HIS A 70 -10.87 -14.21 -2.21
C HIS A 70 -10.22 -14.18 -0.82
N HIS A 71 -10.98 -13.78 0.20
CA HIS A 71 -10.52 -13.72 1.60
C HIS A 71 -9.28 -12.83 1.80
N VAL A 72 -9.18 -11.75 1.03
CA VAL A 72 -8.14 -10.74 1.21
C VAL A 72 -8.65 -9.67 2.19
N HIS A 73 -8.03 -9.60 3.35
CA HIS A 73 -8.35 -8.60 4.37
C HIS A 73 -7.67 -7.28 4.05
N THR A 74 -8.41 -6.18 4.11
CA THR A 74 -7.92 -4.85 3.76
C THR A 74 -7.58 -4.03 4.99
N TYR A 75 -6.40 -3.38 4.95
CA TYR A 75 -5.89 -2.54 6.03
C TYR A 75 -5.61 -1.14 5.49
N ALA A 76 -6.11 -0.12 6.16
CA ALA A 76 -5.79 1.27 5.85
C ALA A 76 -4.94 1.87 6.97
N ALA A 77 -3.78 2.42 6.61
CA ALA A 77 -2.97 3.18 7.56
C ALA A 77 -3.65 4.53 7.83
N HIS A 78 -4.06 4.76 9.06
CA HIS A 78 -4.87 5.90 9.44
C HIS A 78 -4.60 6.32 10.88
N LEU A 79 -4.61 7.64 11.14
CA LEU A 79 -4.41 8.19 12.49
C LEU A 79 -5.42 7.66 13.52
N LYS A 80 -6.63 7.35 13.09
CA LYS A 80 -7.69 6.80 13.94
C LYS A 80 -7.60 5.29 14.14
N GLY A 81 -6.57 4.63 13.62
CA GLY A 81 -6.35 3.20 13.84
C GLY A 81 -6.21 2.90 15.33
N LYS A 82 -6.98 1.95 15.83
CA LYS A 82 -6.93 1.55 17.24
C LYS A 82 -5.66 0.78 17.54
N ASN A 83 -5.29 -0.12 16.65
CA ASN A 83 -4.13 -0.99 16.81
C ASN A 83 -2.93 -0.44 16.05
N SER A 84 -1.74 -0.64 16.62
CA SER A 84 -0.50 -0.52 15.88
C SER A 84 -0.46 -1.60 14.79
N TYR A 85 0.18 -1.28 13.66
CA TYR A 85 0.30 -2.21 12.54
C TYR A 85 0.88 -3.57 12.93
N GLU A 86 1.75 -3.61 13.91
CA GLU A 86 2.42 -4.83 14.39
C GLU A 86 1.52 -5.74 15.24
N GLN A 87 0.35 -5.26 15.65
CA GLN A 87 -0.62 -6.03 16.45
C GLN A 87 -1.59 -6.84 15.58
N GLU A 88 -1.53 -6.67 14.25
CA GLU A 88 -2.39 -7.37 13.33
C GLU A 88 -1.71 -8.62 12.74
N ASN A 89 -2.51 -9.53 12.20
CA ASN A 89 -2.01 -10.76 11.59
C ASN A 89 -2.09 -10.66 10.05
N TYR A 90 -0.93 -10.67 9.40
CA TYR A 90 -0.81 -10.57 7.95
C TYR A 90 -0.43 -11.90 7.26
N CYS A 91 -0.58 -13.03 7.93
CA CYS A 91 -0.24 -14.34 7.35
C CYS A 91 -1.23 -14.79 6.28
N GLY A 92 -2.50 -14.35 6.35
CA GLY A 92 -3.51 -14.60 5.33
C GLY A 92 -3.45 -13.62 4.15
N GLY A 93 -4.46 -13.66 3.27
CA GLY A 93 -4.61 -12.68 2.20
C GLY A 93 -4.68 -11.27 2.76
N THR A 94 -3.80 -10.39 2.33
CA THR A 94 -3.62 -9.06 2.91
C THR A 94 -3.48 -8.00 1.82
N ALA A 95 -4.20 -6.89 1.94
CA ALA A 95 -4.05 -5.72 1.10
C ALA A 95 -3.91 -4.46 1.97
N PHE A 96 -2.87 -3.66 1.70
CA PHE A 96 -2.66 -2.37 2.37
C PHE A 96 -3.08 -1.24 1.45
N PHE A 97 -3.90 -0.32 1.96
CA PHE A 97 -4.26 0.93 1.28
C PHE A 97 -3.27 2.02 1.64
N ILE A 98 -2.68 2.64 0.63
CA ILE A 98 -1.80 3.80 0.76
C ILE A 98 -2.39 4.93 -0.06
N GLY A 99 -2.48 6.11 0.53
CA GLY A 99 -3.05 7.29 -0.09
C GLY A 99 -2.05 8.25 -0.70
N ASN A 100 -2.58 9.37 -1.18
CA ASN A 100 -1.83 10.48 -1.73
C ASN A 100 -0.82 11.04 -0.72
N GLU A 101 0.32 11.52 -1.21
CA GLU A 101 1.42 12.02 -0.39
C GLU A 101 1.04 13.23 0.47
N GLY A 102 0.16 14.08 -0.02
CA GLY A 102 -0.29 15.27 0.70
C GLY A 102 -1.55 15.06 1.53
N ASN A 103 -2.54 14.38 0.93
CA ASN A 103 -3.88 14.28 1.49
C ASN A 103 -4.17 12.93 2.18
N GLY A 104 -3.30 11.94 2.02
CA GLY A 104 -3.53 10.58 2.51
C GLY A 104 -4.67 9.88 1.74
N LEU A 105 -5.24 8.87 2.35
CA LEU A 105 -6.41 8.17 1.83
C LEU A 105 -7.65 9.06 1.93
N THR A 106 -8.55 8.95 0.95
CA THR A 106 -9.88 9.56 1.08
C THR A 106 -10.64 8.91 2.23
N ASP A 107 -11.50 9.67 2.90
CA ASP A 107 -12.39 9.14 3.94
C ASP A 107 -13.28 8.04 3.38
N HIS A 108 -13.70 8.19 2.12
CA HIS A 108 -14.53 7.21 1.44
C HIS A 108 -13.83 5.84 1.34
N LEU A 109 -12.57 5.80 0.91
CA LEU A 109 -11.85 4.54 0.79
C LEU A 109 -11.44 3.98 2.15
N SER A 110 -10.94 4.83 3.06
CA SER A 110 -10.52 4.37 4.38
C SER A 110 -11.67 3.80 5.20
N SER A 111 -12.89 4.34 5.05
CA SER A 111 -14.08 3.82 5.72
C SER A 111 -14.50 2.43 5.23
N GLN A 112 -14.05 2.01 4.06
CA GLN A 112 -14.35 0.72 3.47
C GLN A 112 -13.26 -0.34 3.73
N ALA A 113 -12.14 0.02 4.35
CA ALA A 113 -11.16 -0.93 4.80
C ALA A 113 -11.71 -1.80 5.93
N ASP A 114 -11.34 -3.07 5.96
CA ASP A 114 -11.75 -3.98 7.03
C ASP A 114 -11.18 -3.54 8.38
N THR A 115 -9.95 -3.04 8.39
CA THR A 115 -9.27 -2.60 9.61
C THR A 115 -8.46 -1.32 9.37
N LEU A 116 -8.59 -0.37 10.29
CA LEU A 116 -7.72 0.79 10.36
C LEU A 116 -6.54 0.47 11.29
N ILE A 117 -5.34 0.66 10.80
CA ILE A 117 -4.10 0.46 11.57
C ILE A 117 -3.32 1.77 11.63
N ARG A 118 -2.43 1.88 12.58
CA ARG A 118 -1.53 3.04 12.67
C ARG A 118 -0.08 2.60 12.75
N ILE A 119 0.80 3.45 12.23
CA ILE A 119 2.23 3.37 12.48
C ILE A 119 2.51 4.36 13.64
N PRO A 120 2.93 3.88 14.82
CA PRO A 120 3.14 4.76 15.98
C PRO A 120 4.19 5.82 15.69
N MET A 121 3.95 7.04 16.19
CA MET A 121 4.86 8.18 16.08
C MET A 121 5.22 8.68 17.48
N GLU A 122 6.51 8.87 17.73
CA GLU A 122 7.01 9.43 18.99
C GLU A 122 7.04 10.96 18.99
N GLY A 123 7.23 11.55 17.81
CA GLY A 123 7.31 12.99 17.64
C GLY A 123 5.97 13.67 17.34
N LYS A 124 6.03 14.90 16.85
CA LYS A 124 4.86 15.68 16.46
C LYS A 124 4.37 15.42 15.05
N LEU A 125 5.07 14.59 14.28
CA LEU A 125 4.69 14.24 12.92
C LEU A 125 3.44 13.35 12.94
N GLU A 126 2.52 13.63 12.03
CA GLU A 126 1.28 12.86 11.89
C GLU A 126 1.40 11.72 10.89
N SER A 127 2.36 11.81 9.96
CA SER A 127 2.53 10.82 8.90
C SER A 127 3.98 10.68 8.45
N LEU A 128 4.29 9.54 7.85
CA LEU A 128 5.55 9.28 7.16
C LEU A 128 5.37 9.46 5.66
N ASN A 129 6.50 9.58 4.94
CA ASN A 129 6.51 9.47 3.49
C ASN A 129 5.76 8.21 3.04
N ALA A 130 4.98 8.30 1.97
CA ALA A 130 4.14 7.19 1.51
C ALA A 130 4.94 5.92 1.18
N ALA A 131 6.11 6.05 0.57
CA ALA A 131 6.97 4.91 0.26
C ALA A 131 7.57 4.29 1.53
N VAL A 132 7.93 5.12 2.51
CA VAL A 132 8.44 4.64 3.81
C VAL A 132 7.35 3.90 4.58
N ALA A 133 6.15 4.47 4.68
CA ALA A 133 5.02 3.80 5.32
C ALA A 133 4.71 2.45 4.65
N SER A 134 4.69 2.44 3.31
CA SER A 134 4.49 1.21 2.53
C SER A 134 5.55 0.16 2.84
N ALA A 135 6.82 0.55 2.94
CA ALA A 135 7.92 -0.36 3.24
C ALA A 135 7.76 -1.01 4.62
N ILE A 136 7.39 -0.22 5.62
CA ILE A 136 7.16 -0.73 6.99
C ILE A 136 6.08 -1.82 6.97
N LEU A 137 4.94 -1.54 6.33
CA LEU A 137 3.82 -2.48 6.29
C LEU A 137 4.15 -3.74 5.49
N MET A 138 4.77 -3.59 4.33
CA MET A 138 5.15 -4.73 3.48
C MET A 138 6.15 -5.64 4.18
N TYR A 139 7.17 -5.08 4.83
CA TYR A 139 8.19 -5.88 5.52
C TYR A 139 7.70 -6.47 6.84
N GLU A 140 6.74 -5.86 7.50
CA GLU A 140 6.08 -6.51 8.64
C GLU A 140 5.29 -7.75 8.19
N SER A 141 4.54 -7.62 7.10
CA SER A 141 3.84 -8.78 6.51
C SER A 141 4.83 -9.88 6.11
N TYR A 142 5.94 -9.50 5.46
CA TYR A 142 7.00 -10.44 5.08
C TYR A 142 7.61 -11.12 6.31
N ARG A 143 7.92 -10.34 7.36
CA ARG A 143 8.49 -10.89 8.61
C ARG A 143 7.57 -11.93 9.23
N GLN A 144 6.27 -11.64 9.32
CA GLN A 144 5.30 -12.57 9.90
C GLN A 144 5.23 -13.88 9.10
N ARG A 145 5.11 -13.77 7.78
CA ARG A 145 4.97 -14.92 6.87
C ARG A 145 6.22 -15.81 6.87
N ARG A 146 7.40 -15.19 6.91
CA ARG A 146 8.68 -15.90 6.95
C ARG A 146 8.86 -16.72 8.22
N ASN A 147 8.23 -16.29 9.32
CA ASN A 147 8.34 -16.92 10.64
C ASN A 147 7.11 -17.76 11.01
N ALA A 148 6.18 -17.88 10.10
CA ALA A 148 4.96 -18.66 10.31
C ALA A 148 5.22 -20.17 10.18
#